data_1768fbe0c9f527a45b07b186d6c73244
#
_entry.id   1768fbe0c9f527a45b07b186d6c73244
#
_cell.length_a   1.000
_cell.length_b   1.000
_cell.length_c   1.000
_cell.angle_alpha   90.00
_cell.angle_beta   90.00
_cell.angle_gamma   90.00
#
_symmetry.space_group_name_H-M   'P 1'
#
loop_
_entity.id
_entity.type
_entity.pdbx_description
1 polymer ?
#
loop_
_entity_poly.entity_id
_entity_poly.type
_entity_poly.pdbx_seq_one_letter_code
_entity_poly.pdbx_strand_id
1 'polypeptide(L)'
;MIKELGGSAQAKIDSPTVKSTKENLEAAVKGETYERDIMYPDFYKQARAVGNNDSFRTFNYAREAEAEHAKLFMEAFNTLDNMRGKNTYYVCTVCGFTTTNLDFAKCHTCFSAKEKFVAVS
;
A
#
# COMPACT_ATOMS: atom_id res chain seq x y z
N MET A 1 9.39 10.99 -7.93
CA MET A 1 9.08 10.91 -9.40
C MET A 1 8.69 12.25 -9.99
N ILE A 2 7.57 12.89 -9.63
CA ILE A 2 7.18 14.21 -10.18
C ILE A 2 8.23 15.27 -9.89
N LYS A 3 8.82 15.29 -8.69
CA LYS A 3 9.89 16.20 -8.27
C LYS A 3 11.16 16.02 -9.10
N GLU A 4 11.49 14.78 -9.47
CA GLU A 4 12.66 14.45 -10.31
C GLU A 4 12.49 14.89 -11.76
N LEU A 5 11.25 14.98 -12.24
CA LEU A 5 10.91 15.46 -13.57
C LEU A 5 10.70 16.99 -13.61
N GLY A 6 10.90 17.70 -12.48
CA GLY A 6 10.74 19.15 -12.39
C GLY A 6 9.27 19.61 -12.50
N GLY A 7 8.32 18.69 -12.35
CA GLY A 7 6.90 18.98 -12.44
C GLY A 7 6.22 19.18 -11.09
N SER A 8 5.02 19.75 -11.11
CA SER A 8 4.08 19.74 -9.98
C SER A 8 2.83 18.96 -10.37
N ALA A 9 2.34 18.10 -9.47
CA ALA A 9 1.05 17.44 -9.67
C ALA A 9 -0.06 18.30 -9.06
N GLN A 10 -1.08 18.56 -9.84
CA GLN A 10 -2.37 19.05 -9.32
C GLN A 10 -3.36 17.89 -9.43
N ALA A 11 -3.66 17.25 -8.30
CA ALA A 11 -4.66 16.21 -8.24
C ALA A 11 -6.01 16.82 -7.82
N LYS A 12 -7.07 16.53 -8.59
CA LYS A 12 -8.44 16.70 -8.12
C LYS A 12 -8.75 15.48 -7.26
N ILE A 13 -8.83 15.70 -5.95
CA ILE A 13 -9.15 14.63 -4.99
C ILE A 13 -10.61 14.76 -4.60
N ASP A 14 -11.41 13.77 -4.93
CA ASP A 14 -12.78 13.68 -4.46
C ASP A 14 -12.80 13.17 -3.01
N SER A 15 -13.61 13.81 -2.16
CA SER A 15 -13.79 13.35 -0.78
C SER A 15 -14.54 12.02 -0.76
N PRO A 16 -14.02 10.98 -0.10
CA PRO A 16 -14.74 9.72 0.00
C PRO A 16 -16.00 9.84 0.85
N THR A 17 -17.05 9.14 0.46
CA THR A 17 -18.27 9.03 1.28
C THR A 17 -18.02 8.01 2.39
N VAL A 18 -17.98 8.47 3.64
CA VAL A 18 -17.85 7.61 4.81
C VAL A 18 -19.17 6.89 5.06
N LYS A 19 -19.13 5.56 5.18
CA LYS A 19 -20.27 4.67 5.43
C LYS A 19 -20.06 3.85 6.70
N SER A 20 -20.72 2.71 6.84
CA SER A 20 -20.45 1.77 7.93
C SER A 20 -19.03 1.19 7.82
N THR A 21 -18.47 0.75 8.94
CA THR A 21 -17.13 0.12 8.97
C THR A 21 -17.01 -1.02 7.97
N LYS A 22 -18.04 -1.86 7.86
CA LYS A 22 -18.07 -2.99 6.93
C LYS A 22 -18.01 -2.52 5.47
N GLU A 23 -18.82 -1.54 5.09
CA GLU A 23 -18.82 -0.99 3.73
C GLU A 23 -17.51 -0.28 3.40
N ASN A 24 -16.90 0.40 4.38
CA ASN A 24 -15.61 1.05 4.19
C ASN A 24 -14.49 0.02 4.01
N LEU A 25 -14.48 -1.08 4.78
CA LEU A 25 -13.54 -2.18 4.59
C LEU A 25 -13.71 -2.87 3.23
N GLU A 26 -14.96 -3.10 2.80
CA GLU A 26 -15.23 -3.65 1.46
C GLU A 26 -14.71 -2.74 0.35
N ALA A 27 -14.89 -1.43 0.49
CA ALA A 27 -14.37 -0.44 -0.46
C ALA A 27 -12.84 -0.43 -0.48
N ALA A 28 -12.19 -0.52 0.70
CA ALA A 28 -10.74 -0.62 0.81
C ALA A 28 -10.20 -1.87 0.12
N VAL A 29 -10.77 -3.05 0.40
CA VAL A 29 -10.39 -4.32 -0.27
C VAL A 29 -10.47 -4.18 -1.81
N LYS A 30 -11.54 -3.57 -2.33
CA LYS A 30 -11.70 -3.36 -3.78
C LYS A 30 -10.65 -2.40 -4.33
N GLY A 31 -10.36 -1.31 -3.62
CA GLY A 31 -9.34 -0.33 -4.01
C GLY A 31 -7.95 -0.97 -4.09
N GLU A 32 -7.49 -1.58 -3.01
CA GLU A 32 -6.18 -2.24 -2.95
C GLU A 32 -6.02 -3.37 -3.99
N THR A 33 -7.10 -4.14 -4.20
CA THR A 33 -7.10 -5.19 -5.23
C THR A 33 -6.96 -4.61 -6.63
N TYR A 34 -7.66 -3.51 -6.95
CA TYR A 34 -7.53 -2.82 -8.22
C TYR A 34 -6.11 -2.25 -8.41
N GLU A 35 -5.54 -1.64 -7.39
CA GLU A 35 -4.19 -1.09 -7.43
C GLU A 35 -3.14 -2.17 -7.65
N ARG A 36 -3.25 -3.29 -6.94
CA ARG A 36 -2.36 -4.45 -7.07
C ARG A 36 -2.45 -5.12 -8.45
N ASP A 37 -3.66 -5.34 -8.98
CA ASP A 37 -3.88 -6.23 -10.12
C ASP A 37 -3.96 -5.49 -11.46
N ILE A 38 -4.30 -4.19 -11.45
CA ILE A 38 -4.56 -3.41 -12.66
C ILE A 38 -3.69 -2.16 -12.72
N MET A 39 -3.82 -1.24 -11.75
CA MET A 39 -3.23 0.10 -11.83
C MET A 39 -1.69 0.05 -11.83
N TYR A 40 -1.08 -0.54 -10.82
CA TYR A 40 0.39 -0.63 -10.75
C TYR A 40 1.01 -1.56 -11.81
N PRO A 41 0.41 -2.71 -12.20
CA PRO A 41 0.86 -3.47 -13.36
C PRO A 41 0.92 -2.65 -14.64
N ASP A 42 -0.04 -1.78 -14.91
CA ASP A 42 0.00 -0.92 -16.08
C ASP A 42 1.07 0.17 -15.98
N PHE A 43 1.23 0.78 -14.81
CA PHE A 43 2.27 1.80 -14.60
C PHE A 43 3.68 1.23 -14.73
N TYR A 44 3.96 0.05 -14.17
CA TYR A 44 5.29 -0.52 -14.32
C TYR A 44 5.58 -1.01 -15.75
N LYS A 45 4.58 -1.50 -16.50
CA LYS A 45 4.74 -1.82 -17.93
C LYS A 45 5.13 -0.58 -18.73
N GLN A 46 4.46 0.56 -18.49
CA GLN A 46 4.77 1.83 -19.15
C GLN A 46 6.18 2.31 -18.79
N ALA A 47 6.54 2.28 -17.49
CA ALA A 47 7.87 2.67 -17.03
C ALA A 47 8.96 1.81 -17.70
N ARG A 48 8.73 0.51 -17.82
CA ARG A 48 9.64 -0.42 -18.51
C ARG A 48 9.76 -0.12 -20.00
N ALA A 49 8.64 0.17 -20.65
CA ALA A 49 8.62 0.47 -22.10
C ALA A 49 9.46 1.70 -22.47
N VAL A 50 9.55 2.69 -21.57
CA VAL A 50 10.37 3.90 -21.75
C VAL A 50 11.76 3.81 -21.09
N GLY A 51 12.14 2.64 -20.58
CA GLY A 51 13.45 2.42 -19.95
C GLY A 51 13.65 3.12 -18.58
N ASN A 52 12.58 3.59 -17.94
CA ASN A 52 12.66 4.25 -16.64
C ASN A 52 12.69 3.21 -15.50
N ASN A 53 13.89 2.72 -15.18
CA ASN A 53 14.10 1.67 -14.17
C ASN A 53 13.74 2.12 -12.74
N ASP A 54 13.88 3.39 -12.40
CA ASP A 54 13.54 3.90 -11.07
C ASP A 54 12.02 3.95 -10.87
N SER A 55 11.28 4.41 -11.87
CA SER A 55 9.81 4.35 -11.86
C SER A 55 9.30 2.91 -11.86
N PHE A 56 9.88 2.02 -12.67
CA PHE A 56 9.56 0.60 -12.69
C PHE A 56 9.69 -0.02 -11.29
N ARG A 57 10.83 0.21 -10.62
CA ARG A 57 11.10 -0.29 -9.27
C ARG A 57 10.11 0.27 -8.25
N THR A 58 9.83 1.58 -8.31
CA THR A 58 8.91 2.26 -7.40
C THR A 58 7.49 1.69 -7.52
N PHE A 59 6.98 1.52 -8.74
CA PHE A 59 5.64 0.94 -8.96
C PHE A 59 5.56 -0.53 -8.55
N ASN A 60 6.65 -1.28 -8.71
CA ASN A 60 6.67 -2.65 -8.23
C ASN A 60 6.63 -2.73 -6.69
N TYR A 61 7.34 -1.83 -6.01
CA TYR A 61 7.27 -1.75 -4.53
C TYR A 61 5.87 -1.36 -4.06
N ALA A 62 5.23 -0.40 -4.71
CA ALA A 62 3.86 -0.02 -4.41
C ALA A 62 2.92 -1.22 -4.59
N ARG A 63 2.96 -1.90 -5.75
CA ARG A 63 2.15 -3.09 -6.01
C ARG A 63 2.29 -4.17 -4.93
N GLU A 64 3.51 -4.44 -4.46
CA GLU A 64 3.75 -5.42 -3.39
C GLU A 64 3.21 -4.94 -2.03
N ALA A 65 3.23 -3.63 -1.75
CA ALA A 65 2.62 -3.07 -0.56
C ALA A 65 1.09 -3.22 -0.62
N GLU A 66 0.44 -2.92 -1.76
CA GLU A 66 -1.01 -3.07 -1.93
C GLU A 66 -1.47 -4.53 -1.85
N ALA A 67 -0.60 -5.49 -2.20
CA ALA A 67 -0.91 -6.90 -2.00
C ALA A 67 -1.06 -7.25 -0.51
N GLU A 68 -0.23 -6.70 0.36
CA GLU A 68 -0.35 -6.91 1.81
C GLU A 68 -1.50 -6.08 2.41
N HIS A 69 -1.72 -4.84 1.93
CA HIS A 69 -2.86 -4.02 2.35
C HIS A 69 -4.20 -4.73 2.04
N ALA A 70 -4.37 -5.24 0.82
CA ALA A 70 -5.57 -5.99 0.44
C ALA A 70 -5.84 -7.19 1.36
N LYS A 71 -4.78 -7.90 1.75
CA LYS A 71 -4.85 -9.04 2.69
C LYS A 71 -5.30 -8.56 4.08
N LEU A 72 -4.66 -7.53 4.63
CA LEU A 72 -4.97 -6.99 5.96
C LEU A 72 -6.41 -6.45 6.02
N PHE A 73 -6.88 -5.73 4.99
CA PHE A 73 -8.27 -5.28 4.92
C PHE A 73 -9.26 -6.43 4.78
N MET A 74 -8.93 -7.48 4.02
CA MET A 74 -9.77 -8.68 3.92
C MET A 74 -9.84 -9.43 5.24
N GLU A 75 -8.73 -9.56 5.97
CA GLU A 75 -8.72 -10.15 7.31
C GLU A 75 -9.60 -9.35 8.27
N ALA A 76 -9.47 -8.01 8.28
CA ALA A 76 -10.29 -7.13 9.08
C ALA A 76 -11.79 -7.24 8.73
N PHE A 77 -12.13 -7.31 7.44
CA PHE A 77 -13.50 -7.49 6.96
C PHE A 77 -14.10 -8.81 7.45
N ASN A 78 -13.35 -9.90 7.34
CA ASN A 78 -13.81 -11.24 7.72
C ASN A 78 -13.92 -11.45 9.23
N THR A 79 -13.17 -10.69 10.02
CA THR A 79 -13.10 -10.82 11.48
C THR A 79 -13.74 -9.66 12.23
N LEU A 80 -14.42 -8.74 11.54
CA LEU A 80 -14.94 -7.49 12.08
C LEU A 80 -15.78 -7.69 13.36
N ASP A 81 -16.65 -8.68 13.38
CA ASP A 81 -17.52 -8.96 14.53
C ASP A 81 -16.76 -9.52 15.74
N ASN A 82 -15.55 -10.05 15.53
CA ASN A 82 -14.67 -10.63 16.54
C ASN A 82 -13.47 -9.74 16.88
N MET A 83 -13.25 -8.65 16.15
CA MET A 83 -12.17 -7.71 16.41
C MET A 83 -12.46 -6.94 17.69
N ARG A 84 -11.81 -7.37 18.79
CA ARG A 84 -11.87 -6.70 20.09
C ARG A 84 -10.48 -6.22 20.47
N GLY A 85 -10.34 -4.93 20.67
CA GLY A 85 -9.09 -4.31 21.11
C GLY A 85 -8.35 -3.55 20.01
N LYS A 86 -7.22 -2.98 20.39
CA LYS A 86 -6.34 -2.25 19.48
C LYS A 86 -5.32 -3.20 18.88
N ASN A 87 -5.18 -3.17 17.57
CA ASN A 87 -4.08 -3.83 16.87
C ASN A 87 -2.97 -2.82 16.59
N THR A 88 -1.73 -3.23 16.77
CA THR A 88 -0.58 -2.43 16.35
C THR A 88 -0.16 -2.89 14.95
N TYR A 89 -0.09 -1.95 14.03
CA TYR A 89 0.46 -2.16 12.70
C TYR A 89 1.82 -1.48 12.61
N TYR A 90 2.71 -2.03 11.80
CA TYR A 90 4.02 -1.47 11.54
C TYR A 90 4.12 -1.15 10.05
N VAL A 91 4.41 0.12 9.75
CA VAL A 91 4.46 0.64 8.38
C VAL A 91 5.89 0.98 8.01
N CYS A 92 6.38 0.43 6.91
CA CYS A 92 7.67 0.79 6.34
C CYS A 92 7.61 2.21 5.75
N THR A 93 8.39 3.13 6.28
CA THR A 93 8.42 4.53 5.83
C THR A 93 9.06 4.72 4.45
N VAL A 94 9.63 3.67 3.85
CA VAL A 94 10.26 3.71 2.52
C VAL A 94 9.30 3.29 1.41
N CYS A 95 8.49 2.25 1.60
CA CYS A 95 7.65 1.68 0.55
C CYS A 95 6.17 1.49 0.93
N GLY A 96 5.78 1.77 2.18
CA GLY A 96 4.40 1.60 2.63
C GLY A 96 4.03 0.17 3.07
N PHE A 97 4.89 -0.84 2.85
CA PHE A 97 4.61 -2.21 3.30
C PHE A 97 4.18 -2.23 4.76
N THR A 98 3.03 -2.83 5.05
CA THR A 98 2.39 -2.85 6.37
C THR A 98 2.30 -4.28 6.89
N THR A 99 2.57 -4.48 8.18
CA THR A 99 2.54 -5.80 8.84
C THR A 99 2.11 -5.67 10.29
N THR A 100 1.69 -6.76 10.90
CA THR A 100 1.42 -6.86 12.34
C THR A 100 2.60 -7.43 13.14
N ASN A 101 3.66 -7.86 12.47
CA ASN A 101 4.82 -8.50 13.11
C ASN A 101 6.14 -8.00 12.49
N LEU A 102 7.17 -7.79 13.33
CA LEU A 102 8.52 -7.35 12.95
C LEU A 102 9.60 -8.41 13.24
N ASP A 103 9.31 -9.68 13.00
CA ASP A 103 10.27 -10.78 13.22
C ASP A 103 11.25 -11.01 12.06
N PHE A 104 11.54 -9.97 11.30
CA PHE A 104 12.48 -9.93 10.19
C PHE A 104 13.54 -8.83 10.37
N ALA A 105 14.68 -8.97 9.71
CA ALA A 105 15.75 -7.97 9.73
C ALA A 105 15.59 -6.86 8.68
N LYS A 106 14.90 -7.15 7.57
CA LYS A 106 14.72 -6.23 6.44
C LYS A 106 13.30 -6.32 5.90
N CYS A 107 12.78 -5.19 5.42
CA CYS A 107 11.51 -5.13 4.74
C CYS A 107 11.46 -6.14 3.57
N HIS A 108 10.39 -6.91 3.48
CA HIS A 108 10.24 -7.94 2.46
C HIS A 108 10.11 -7.35 1.04
N THR A 109 9.64 -6.11 0.94
CA THR A 109 9.41 -5.42 -0.34
C THR A 109 10.61 -4.62 -0.82
N CYS A 110 11.12 -3.67 -0.01
CA CYS A 110 12.16 -2.73 -0.44
C CYS A 110 13.54 -3.00 0.17
N PHE A 111 13.67 -4.03 1.00
CA PHE A 111 14.90 -4.45 1.68
C PHE A 111 15.52 -3.40 2.61
N SER A 112 14.80 -2.33 2.94
CA SER A 112 15.22 -1.38 3.96
C SER A 112 15.28 -2.06 5.34
N ALA A 113 16.13 -1.53 6.23
CA ALA A 113 16.31 -2.08 7.56
C ALA A 113 15.02 -1.96 8.40
N LYS A 114 14.81 -2.87 9.35
CA LYS A 114 13.63 -2.93 10.25
C LYS A 114 13.38 -1.62 10.99
N GLU A 115 14.42 -0.86 11.29
CA GLU A 115 14.36 0.44 11.96
C GLU A 115 13.62 1.53 11.16
N LYS A 116 13.32 1.26 9.89
CA LYS A 116 12.49 2.11 9.03
C LYS A 116 10.99 1.90 9.22
N PHE A 117 10.59 0.97 10.08
CA PHE A 117 9.18 0.78 10.40
C PHE A 117 8.75 1.67 11.56
N VAL A 118 7.54 2.21 11.44
CA VAL A 118 6.85 2.96 12.49
C VAL A 118 5.63 2.20 12.96
N ALA A 119 5.38 2.20 14.26
CA ALA A 119 4.18 1.61 14.83
C ALA A 119 2.99 2.57 14.70
N VAL A 120 1.83 2.02 14.33
CA VAL A 120 0.54 2.69 14.24
C VAL A 120 -0.48 1.85 15.02
N SER A 121 -1.21 2.47 15.95
CA SER A 121 -2.21 1.80 16.81
C SER A 121 -3.47 2.65 16.99
#